data_d2382a0be555ba921c078fc4eb728826
#
_entry.id   d2382a0be555ba921c078fc4eb728826
#
_cell.length_a   1.000
_cell.length_b   1.000
_cell.length_c   1.000
_cell.angle_alpha   90.00
_cell.angle_beta   90.00
_cell.angle_gamma   90.00
#
_symmetry.space_group_name_H-M   'P 1'
#
loop_
_entity.id
_entity.type
_entity.pdbx_description
1 polymer ?
#
loop_
_entity_poly.entity_id
_entity_poly.type
_entity_poly.pdbx_seq_one_letter_code
_entity_poly.pdbx_strand_id
1 'polypeptide(L)'
;MALPAEAARLDGGWQEVYSALQWIQFTMAMLSVIGSSSIIAYAIFQNAVRSPEVRPLFYLSLSDLFLGMCWLAGALLYSTPTSKQDLICYNLQATGQIFYVASFLYTVNYTWHLYVDLKMKYNQNLLRMSPQVVDYVSCIGRIATISSSLIPFLLMVPVFCLGNSSNCYQNFSQKHGCLLMHTEIAMPTNEPQTLSGSVCRAMHFYGIGVFLVSFLISFIAILVILSQARGLYKRFVNSTGFLGDQQWAMIKMVEQRVVFYPIAFFCCWAPAVLLGILKLTISTNSKIYMALLILQALTAASQGLLNCIVYGWTQHVFLSLKRNACRDVDTQTPLLRSQKKFYASTLPASTPDAEGSTSTLL
;
A
#
# COMPACT_ATOMS: atom_id res chain seq x y z
N MET A 1 -2.80 45.21 28.73
CA MET A 1 -1.70 44.49 29.42
C MET A 1 -2.05 43.02 29.70
N ALA A 2 -2.90 42.39 28.83
CA ALA A 2 -3.34 41.00 28.99
C ALA A 2 -2.77 40.04 27.92
N LEU A 3 -1.91 40.53 27.00
CA LEU A 3 -1.34 39.73 25.90
C LEU A 3 -0.31 38.64 26.28
N PRO A 4 0.54 38.75 27.33
CA PRO A 4 1.55 37.72 27.58
C PRO A 4 1.01 36.44 28.22
N ALA A 5 -0.08 36.50 28.99
CA ALA A 5 -0.64 35.33 29.70
C ALA A 5 -1.45 34.42 28.77
N GLU A 6 -2.10 35.01 27.76
CA GLU A 6 -2.88 34.26 26.74
C GLU A 6 -2.00 33.58 25.73
N ALA A 7 -0.90 34.23 25.32
CA ALA A 7 0.15 33.64 24.47
C ALA A 7 0.87 32.48 25.16
N ALA A 8 1.21 32.60 26.44
CA ALA A 8 1.83 31.52 27.23
C ALA A 8 0.89 30.34 27.47
N ARG A 9 -0.44 30.58 27.57
CA ARG A 9 -1.45 29.54 27.68
C ARG A 9 -1.69 28.79 26.36
N LEU A 10 -1.62 29.51 25.24
CA LEU A 10 -1.68 28.94 23.91
C LEU A 10 -0.44 28.08 23.61
N ASP A 11 0.75 28.55 23.99
CA ASP A 11 2.02 27.84 23.78
C ASP A 11 2.10 26.55 24.64
N GLY A 12 1.62 26.59 25.90
CA GLY A 12 1.49 25.40 26.75
C GLY A 12 0.52 24.36 26.18
N GLY A 13 -0.59 24.78 25.59
CA GLY A 13 -1.57 23.87 24.96
C GLY A 13 -1.02 23.15 23.73
N TRP A 14 -0.17 23.82 22.94
CA TRP A 14 0.45 23.20 21.77
C TRP A 14 1.54 22.19 22.16
N GLN A 15 2.27 22.43 23.22
CA GLN A 15 3.31 21.50 23.69
C GLN A 15 2.70 20.17 24.16
N GLU A 16 1.55 20.21 24.85
CA GLU A 16 0.81 19.00 25.22
C GLU A 16 0.33 18.23 23.99
N VAL A 17 -0.18 18.94 22.97
CA VAL A 17 -0.63 18.32 21.72
C VAL A 17 0.53 17.63 21.00
N TYR A 18 1.70 18.25 20.90
CA TYR A 18 2.87 17.63 20.24
C TYR A 18 3.41 16.43 21.03
N SER A 19 3.37 16.47 22.35
CA SER A 19 3.70 15.30 23.18
C SER A 19 2.73 14.15 22.94
N ALA A 20 1.42 14.42 22.87
CA ALA A 20 0.44 13.40 22.53
C ALA A 20 0.65 12.84 21.10
N LEU A 21 0.95 13.71 20.12
CA LEU A 21 1.25 13.31 18.76
C LEU A 21 2.47 12.38 18.69
N GLN A 22 3.52 12.66 19.44
CA GLN A 22 4.70 11.80 19.54
C GLN A 22 4.33 10.37 19.94
N TRP A 23 3.54 10.23 21.03
CA TRP A 23 3.15 8.90 21.51
C TRP A 23 2.22 8.17 20.55
N ILE A 24 1.30 8.89 19.90
CA ILE A 24 0.43 8.33 18.85
C ILE A 24 1.28 7.84 17.69
N GLN A 25 2.18 8.67 17.15
CA GLN A 25 3.07 8.27 16.05
C GLN A 25 3.96 7.10 16.43
N PHE A 26 4.54 7.11 17.63
CA PHE A 26 5.37 6.02 18.13
C PHE A 26 4.59 4.69 18.14
N THR A 27 3.42 4.68 18.77
CA THR A 27 2.60 3.47 18.91
C THR A 27 2.14 2.95 17.54
N MET A 28 1.63 3.83 16.69
CA MET A 28 1.13 3.44 15.36
C MET A 28 2.26 3.01 14.42
N ALA A 29 3.42 3.65 14.48
CA ALA A 29 4.60 3.26 13.74
C ALA A 29 5.13 1.88 14.17
N MET A 30 5.18 1.59 15.47
CA MET A 30 5.54 0.27 15.99
C MET A 30 4.61 -0.83 15.46
N LEU A 31 3.30 -0.60 15.53
CA LEU A 31 2.31 -1.54 14.98
C LEU A 31 2.44 -1.70 13.47
N SER A 32 2.74 -0.62 12.76
CA SER A 32 2.97 -0.63 11.31
C SER A 32 4.22 -1.44 10.94
N VAL A 33 5.33 -1.26 11.66
CA VAL A 33 6.57 -2.04 11.49
C VAL A 33 6.31 -3.53 11.74
N ILE A 34 5.58 -3.88 12.80
CA ILE A 34 5.22 -5.27 13.09
C ILE A 34 4.33 -5.83 11.96
N GLY A 35 3.33 -5.10 11.51
CA GLY A 35 2.44 -5.52 10.43
C GLY A 35 3.18 -5.75 9.12
N SER A 36 3.99 -4.79 8.67
CA SER A 36 4.77 -4.91 7.44
C SER A 36 5.80 -6.04 7.52
N SER A 37 6.50 -6.18 8.66
CA SER A 37 7.45 -7.28 8.88
C SER A 37 6.75 -8.64 8.85
N SER A 38 5.54 -8.75 9.35
CA SER A 38 4.75 -9.99 9.34
C SER A 38 4.42 -10.42 7.91
N ILE A 39 4.01 -9.49 7.02
CA ILE A 39 3.77 -9.80 5.60
C ILE A 39 5.06 -10.24 4.90
N ILE A 40 6.17 -9.52 5.14
CA ILE A 40 7.48 -9.82 4.56
C ILE A 40 7.95 -11.22 5.02
N ALA A 41 7.88 -11.49 6.32
CA ALA A 41 8.23 -12.79 6.88
C ALA A 41 7.39 -13.92 6.27
N TYR A 42 6.07 -13.73 6.19
CA TYR A 42 5.17 -14.69 5.55
C TYR A 42 5.57 -14.94 4.09
N ALA A 43 5.84 -13.90 3.31
CA ALA A 43 6.23 -14.02 1.91
C ALA A 43 7.55 -14.78 1.72
N ILE A 44 8.52 -14.56 2.62
CA ILE A 44 9.82 -15.25 2.60
C ILE A 44 9.67 -16.73 3.02
N PHE A 45 9.04 -17.01 4.16
CA PHE A 45 8.91 -18.37 4.69
C PHE A 45 8.09 -19.29 3.78
N GLN A 46 7.09 -18.74 3.09
CA GLN A 46 6.29 -19.50 2.13
C GLN A 46 6.95 -19.60 0.74
N ASN A 47 8.17 -19.09 0.55
CA ASN A 47 8.80 -18.95 -0.78
C ASN A 47 7.90 -18.27 -1.83
N ALA A 48 6.93 -17.49 -1.36
CA ALA A 48 5.89 -16.87 -2.18
C ALA A 48 6.38 -15.62 -2.93
N VAL A 49 7.56 -15.08 -2.58
CA VAL A 49 8.20 -13.93 -3.27
C VAL A 49 8.46 -14.21 -4.76
N ARG A 50 8.62 -15.48 -5.13
CA ARG A 50 8.81 -15.89 -6.53
C ARG A 50 7.51 -15.84 -7.33
N SER A 51 6.35 -15.91 -6.67
CA SER A 51 5.05 -15.85 -7.36
C SER A 51 4.77 -14.43 -7.84
N PRO A 52 4.25 -14.24 -9.07
CA PRO A 52 3.93 -12.94 -9.61
C PRO A 52 2.82 -12.23 -8.81
N GLU A 53 1.99 -12.98 -8.09
CA GLU A 53 0.88 -12.44 -7.30
C GLU A 53 1.35 -11.78 -5.98
N VAL A 54 2.37 -12.33 -5.31
CA VAL A 54 2.84 -11.86 -3.99
C VAL A 54 3.98 -10.86 -4.11
N ARG A 55 4.74 -10.90 -5.20
CA ARG A 55 5.89 -10.01 -5.41
C ARG A 55 5.56 -8.51 -5.26
N PRO A 56 4.48 -7.96 -5.86
CA PRO A 56 4.14 -6.54 -5.70
C PRO A 56 3.75 -6.19 -4.25
N LEU A 57 3.08 -7.11 -3.55
CA LEU A 57 2.74 -6.95 -2.14
C LEU A 57 4.00 -6.92 -1.25
N PHE A 58 5.00 -7.75 -1.56
CA PHE A 58 6.29 -7.74 -0.86
C PHE A 58 6.98 -6.38 -0.94
N TYR A 59 7.06 -5.78 -2.14
CA TYR A 59 7.66 -4.45 -2.31
C TYR A 59 6.84 -3.33 -1.65
N LEU A 60 5.51 -3.41 -1.70
CA LEU A 60 4.63 -2.51 -0.95
C LEU A 60 4.92 -2.59 0.55
N SER A 61 4.95 -3.81 1.11
CA SER A 61 5.24 -4.01 2.53
C SER A 61 6.65 -3.57 2.92
N LEU A 62 7.62 -3.73 2.04
CA LEU A 62 8.99 -3.26 2.26
C LEU A 62 9.06 -1.73 2.32
N SER A 63 8.34 -1.04 1.43
CA SER A 63 8.23 0.43 1.46
C SER A 63 7.53 0.91 2.73
N ASP A 64 6.44 0.24 3.15
CA ASP A 64 5.72 0.56 4.38
C ASP A 64 6.56 0.30 5.63
N LEU A 65 7.42 -0.74 5.62
CA LEU A 65 8.36 -1.01 6.68
C LEU A 65 9.36 0.14 6.86
N PHE A 66 9.98 0.59 5.77
CA PHE A 66 10.92 1.71 5.82
C PHE A 66 10.23 3.02 6.22
N LEU A 67 9.02 3.26 5.73
CA LEU A 67 8.21 4.40 6.14
C LEU A 67 7.89 4.33 7.65
N GLY A 68 7.48 3.19 8.16
CA GLY A 68 7.24 2.96 9.58
C GLY A 68 8.49 3.20 10.43
N MET A 69 9.67 2.78 9.95
CA MET A 69 10.94 3.08 10.63
C MET A 69 11.25 4.59 10.63
N CYS A 70 10.95 5.32 9.57
CA CYS A 70 11.10 6.77 9.56
C CYS A 70 10.17 7.46 10.58
N TRP A 71 8.90 7.03 10.68
CA TRP A 71 7.96 7.52 11.68
C TRP A 71 8.43 7.24 13.10
N LEU A 72 8.92 6.02 13.34
CA LEU A 72 9.44 5.61 14.64
C LEU A 72 10.68 6.41 15.04
N ALA A 73 11.63 6.57 14.11
CA ALA A 73 12.83 7.38 14.32
C ALA A 73 12.47 8.84 14.63
N GLY A 74 11.52 9.43 13.91
CA GLY A 74 11.04 10.78 14.15
C GLY A 74 10.44 10.96 15.55
N ALA A 75 9.63 10.01 16.01
CA ALA A 75 9.03 10.02 17.34
C ALA A 75 10.07 9.84 18.46
N LEU A 76 11.08 8.98 18.27
CA LEU A 76 12.18 8.79 19.22
C LEU A 76 13.09 10.02 19.33
N LEU A 77 13.43 10.63 18.20
CA LEU A 77 14.28 11.82 18.17
C LEU A 77 13.59 13.07 18.73
N TYR A 78 12.27 13.08 18.85
CA TYR A 78 11.55 14.17 19.52
C TYR A 78 11.96 14.36 20.97
N SER A 79 12.19 13.26 21.71
CA SER A 79 12.51 13.29 23.14
C SER A 79 14.01 13.37 23.45
N THR A 80 14.88 13.19 22.47
CA THR A 80 16.34 13.13 22.67
C THR A 80 17.05 14.24 21.90
N PRO A 81 17.28 15.42 22.52
CA PRO A 81 17.99 16.50 21.85
C PRO A 81 19.44 16.09 21.54
N THR A 82 19.83 16.17 20.28
CA THR A 82 21.18 15.89 19.79
C THR A 82 21.79 17.13 19.15
N SER A 83 23.11 17.27 19.15
CA SER A 83 23.81 18.45 18.59
C SER A 83 23.61 18.65 17.09
N LYS A 84 23.12 17.63 16.37
CA LYS A 84 22.84 17.67 14.93
C LYS A 84 21.36 17.33 14.61
N GLN A 85 20.48 17.54 15.56
CA GLN A 85 19.08 17.15 15.46
C GLN A 85 18.39 17.77 14.25
N ASP A 86 18.59 19.05 14.02
CA ASP A 86 17.97 19.75 12.88
C ASP A 86 18.31 19.13 11.53
N LEU A 87 19.58 18.80 11.30
CA LEU A 87 20.05 18.16 10.07
C LEU A 87 19.45 16.76 9.91
N ILE A 88 19.42 15.98 11.01
CA ILE A 88 18.86 14.62 11.01
C ILE A 88 17.37 14.67 10.74
N CYS A 89 16.62 15.58 11.41
CA CYS A 89 15.18 15.74 11.23
C CYS A 89 14.81 16.14 9.82
N TYR A 90 15.54 17.08 9.22
CA TYR A 90 15.33 17.52 7.85
C TYR A 90 15.52 16.35 6.84
N ASN A 91 16.64 15.64 6.95
CA ASN A 91 16.92 14.51 6.07
C ASN A 91 15.98 13.31 6.32
N LEU A 92 15.55 13.07 7.56
CA LEU A 92 14.57 12.06 7.90
C LEU A 92 13.20 12.38 7.27
N GLN A 93 12.78 13.65 7.29
CA GLN A 93 11.57 14.11 6.62
C GLN A 93 11.62 13.85 5.12
N ALA A 94 12.74 14.21 4.45
CA ALA A 94 12.93 13.98 3.03
C ALA A 94 12.98 12.47 2.69
N THR A 95 13.62 11.67 3.55
CA THR A 95 13.66 10.20 3.42
C THR A 95 12.27 9.58 3.59
N GLY A 96 11.51 10.01 4.60
CA GLY A 96 10.11 9.59 4.78
C GLY A 96 9.26 9.90 3.56
N GLN A 97 9.51 11.05 2.91
CA GLN A 97 8.82 11.46 1.70
C GLN A 97 9.08 10.52 0.51
N ILE A 98 10.31 10.02 0.36
CA ILE A 98 10.61 8.98 -0.65
C ILE A 98 9.73 7.75 -0.42
N PHE A 99 9.66 7.27 0.83
CA PHE A 99 8.98 6.02 1.12
C PHE A 99 7.46 6.13 1.01
N TYR A 100 6.83 7.26 1.40
CA TYR A 100 5.39 7.36 1.21
C TYR A 100 5.01 7.55 -0.27
N VAL A 101 5.79 8.28 -1.08
CA VAL A 101 5.55 8.35 -2.53
C VAL A 101 5.78 6.98 -3.18
N ALA A 102 6.83 6.25 -2.77
CA ALA A 102 7.05 4.87 -3.23
C ALA A 102 5.87 3.97 -2.87
N SER A 103 5.35 4.06 -1.65
CA SER A 103 4.20 3.28 -1.21
C SER A 103 2.93 3.60 -2.02
N PHE A 104 2.72 4.86 -2.43
CA PHE A 104 1.63 5.23 -3.34
C PHE A 104 1.74 4.51 -4.68
N LEU A 105 2.91 4.56 -5.30
CA LEU A 105 3.16 3.91 -6.57
C LEU A 105 3.10 2.38 -6.47
N TYR A 106 3.60 1.80 -5.38
CA TYR A 106 3.47 0.36 -5.14
C TYR A 106 2.03 -0.07 -4.89
N THR A 107 1.19 0.77 -4.27
CA THR A 107 -0.23 0.49 -4.11
C THR A 107 -0.94 0.46 -5.47
N VAL A 108 -0.62 1.40 -6.37
CA VAL A 108 -1.12 1.38 -7.75
C VAL A 108 -0.65 0.12 -8.48
N ASN A 109 0.64 -0.19 -8.39
CA ASN A 109 1.24 -1.36 -9.03
C ASN A 109 0.61 -2.67 -8.52
N TYR A 110 0.41 -2.80 -7.21
CA TYR A 110 -0.25 -3.96 -6.61
C TYR A 110 -1.70 -4.10 -7.07
N THR A 111 -2.47 -3.00 -7.07
CA THR A 111 -3.87 -2.99 -7.52
C THR A 111 -3.95 -3.35 -9.01
N TRP A 112 -3.01 -2.88 -9.84
CA TRP A 112 -2.90 -3.23 -11.25
C TRP A 112 -2.59 -4.74 -11.44
N HIS A 113 -1.67 -5.30 -10.67
CA HIS A 113 -1.38 -6.73 -10.70
C HIS A 113 -2.59 -7.58 -10.33
N LEU A 114 -3.35 -7.21 -9.31
CA LEU A 114 -4.60 -7.87 -8.95
C LEU A 114 -5.64 -7.82 -10.07
N TYR A 115 -5.77 -6.67 -10.74
CA TYR A 115 -6.66 -6.52 -11.90
C TYR A 115 -6.23 -7.42 -13.06
N VAL A 116 -4.93 -7.45 -13.37
CA VAL A 116 -4.39 -8.28 -14.44
C VAL A 116 -4.58 -9.77 -14.13
N ASP A 117 -4.35 -10.19 -12.89
CA ASP A 117 -4.61 -11.56 -12.45
C ASP A 117 -6.08 -11.96 -12.63
N LEU A 118 -7.00 -11.09 -12.22
CA LEU A 118 -8.43 -11.28 -12.45
C LEU A 118 -8.76 -11.42 -13.95
N LYS A 119 -8.17 -10.56 -14.80
CA LYS A 119 -8.34 -10.57 -16.24
C LYS A 119 -7.78 -11.84 -16.89
N MET A 120 -6.62 -12.31 -16.44
CA MET A 120 -6.02 -13.56 -16.91
C MET A 120 -6.89 -14.76 -16.56
N LYS A 121 -7.38 -14.85 -15.33
CA LYS A 121 -8.31 -15.92 -14.90
C LYS A 121 -9.62 -15.90 -15.68
N TYR A 122 -10.15 -14.71 -15.98
CA TYR A 122 -11.33 -14.58 -16.86
C TYR A 122 -11.06 -15.10 -18.26
N ASN A 123 -9.94 -14.70 -18.88
CA ASN A 123 -9.61 -15.09 -20.25
C ASN A 123 -9.21 -16.56 -20.37
N GLN A 124 -8.60 -17.17 -19.35
CA GLN A 124 -8.29 -18.62 -19.34
C GLN A 124 -9.55 -19.48 -19.43
N ASN A 125 -10.66 -19.00 -18.89
CA ASN A 125 -11.94 -19.71 -18.98
C ASN A 125 -12.63 -19.55 -20.36
N LEU A 126 -12.33 -18.47 -21.09
CA LEU A 126 -12.97 -18.15 -22.38
C LEU A 126 -12.11 -18.48 -23.61
N LEU A 127 -10.79 -18.27 -23.51
CA LEU A 127 -9.84 -18.41 -24.64
C LEU A 127 -8.46 -18.84 -24.11
N ARG A 128 -7.82 -19.79 -24.78
CA ARG A 128 -6.42 -20.16 -24.53
C ARG A 128 -5.52 -18.94 -24.80
N MET A 129 -5.01 -18.32 -23.73
CA MET A 129 -4.11 -17.15 -23.86
C MET A 129 -2.81 -17.54 -24.57
N SER A 130 -2.32 -16.67 -25.48
CA SER A 130 -1.01 -16.85 -26.08
C SER A 130 0.09 -16.56 -25.06
N PRO A 131 1.21 -17.31 -25.05
CA PRO A 131 2.34 -17.09 -24.11
C PRO A 131 2.94 -15.68 -24.21
N GLN A 132 2.87 -15.03 -25.36
CA GLN A 132 3.35 -13.67 -25.58
C GLN A 132 2.68 -12.62 -24.68
N VAL A 133 1.39 -12.77 -24.37
CA VAL A 133 0.67 -11.82 -23.47
C VAL A 133 1.15 -11.94 -22.05
N VAL A 134 1.48 -13.13 -21.59
CA VAL A 134 1.99 -13.38 -20.23
C VAL A 134 3.39 -12.75 -20.05
N ASP A 135 4.26 -12.89 -21.06
CA ASP A 135 5.61 -12.31 -21.03
C ASP A 135 5.56 -10.77 -21.05
N TYR A 136 4.69 -10.19 -21.86
CA TYR A 136 4.48 -8.75 -21.92
C TYR A 136 4.01 -8.17 -20.58
N VAL A 137 3.02 -8.80 -19.94
CA VAL A 137 2.51 -8.40 -18.62
C VAL A 137 3.61 -8.51 -17.56
N SER A 138 4.42 -9.56 -17.59
CA SER A 138 5.54 -9.73 -16.68
C SER A 138 6.60 -8.64 -16.85
N CYS A 139 6.90 -8.25 -18.09
CA CYS A 139 7.83 -7.15 -18.41
C CYS A 139 7.33 -5.81 -17.86
N ILE A 140 6.07 -5.46 -18.11
CA ILE A 140 5.44 -4.23 -17.59
C ILE A 140 5.48 -4.22 -16.06
N GLY A 141 5.16 -5.33 -15.42
CA GLY A 141 5.21 -5.44 -13.96
C GLY A 141 6.60 -5.17 -13.37
N ARG A 142 7.67 -5.66 -14.03
CA ARG A 142 9.06 -5.36 -13.63
C ARG A 142 9.39 -3.88 -13.80
N ILE A 143 9.05 -3.29 -14.94
CA ILE A 143 9.28 -1.86 -15.21
C ILE A 143 8.52 -1.02 -14.19
N ALA A 144 7.24 -1.32 -13.90
CA ALA A 144 6.44 -0.63 -12.91
C ALA A 144 7.07 -0.72 -11.50
N THR A 145 7.59 -1.88 -11.12
CA THR A 145 8.28 -2.06 -9.83
C THR A 145 9.55 -1.21 -9.72
N ILE A 146 10.39 -1.21 -10.76
CA ILE A 146 11.61 -0.41 -10.80
C ILE A 146 11.28 1.09 -10.78
N SER A 147 10.30 1.50 -11.57
CA SER A 147 9.83 2.90 -11.62
C SER A 147 9.26 3.35 -10.28
N SER A 148 8.54 2.50 -9.56
CA SER A 148 7.98 2.79 -8.23
C SER A 148 9.07 3.03 -7.17
N SER A 149 10.27 2.46 -7.35
CA SER A 149 11.43 2.74 -6.49
C SER A 149 12.18 4.00 -6.92
N LEU A 150 12.43 4.13 -8.22
CA LEU A 150 13.36 5.13 -8.76
C LEU A 150 12.75 6.53 -8.81
N ILE A 151 11.47 6.64 -9.23
CA ILE A 151 10.78 7.94 -9.37
C ILE A 151 10.76 8.72 -8.04
N PRO A 152 10.35 8.14 -6.89
CA PRO A 152 10.34 8.87 -5.63
C PRO A 152 11.73 9.37 -5.22
N PHE A 153 12.75 8.55 -5.44
CA PHE A 153 14.12 8.93 -5.15
C PHE A 153 14.56 10.13 -6.00
N LEU A 154 14.34 10.09 -7.32
CA LEU A 154 14.68 11.18 -8.23
C LEU A 154 13.92 12.47 -7.91
N LEU A 155 12.64 12.39 -7.54
CA LEU A 155 11.83 13.54 -7.15
C LEU A 155 12.37 14.24 -5.89
N MET A 156 13.02 13.50 -4.98
CA MET A 156 13.53 14.06 -3.73
C MET A 156 14.98 14.52 -3.80
N VAL A 157 15.71 14.22 -4.89
CA VAL A 157 17.10 14.72 -5.09
C VAL A 157 17.21 16.24 -4.91
N PRO A 158 16.33 17.09 -5.49
CA PRO A 158 16.43 18.53 -5.29
C PRO A 158 16.30 18.93 -3.81
N VAL A 159 15.43 18.29 -3.04
CA VAL A 159 15.24 18.57 -1.61
C VAL A 159 16.50 18.26 -0.82
N PHE A 160 17.16 17.11 -1.09
CA PHE A 160 18.43 16.78 -0.44
C PHE A 160 19.57 17.71 -0.87
N CYS A 161 19.76 17.93 -2.17
CA CYS A 161 20.89 18.68 -2.67
C CYS A 161 20.78 20.19 -2.36
N LEU A 162 19.66 20.79 -2.76
CA LEU A 162 19.46 22.23 -2.58
C LEU A 162 19.14 22.58 -1.12
N GLY A 163 18.37 21.75 -0.44
CA GLY A 163 18.03 21.98 0.95
C GLY A 163 19.23 21.93 1.90
N ASN A 164 20.11 20.94 1.73
CA ASN A 164 21.32 20.84 2.56
C ASN A 164 22.36 21.92 2.17
N SER A 165 22.54 22.25 0.89
CA SER A 165 23.46 23.30 0.45
C SER A 165 23.01 24.71 0.88
N SER A 166 21.72 24.95 0.99
CA SER A 166 21.13 26.21 1.45
C SER A 166 20.91 26.29 2.96
N ASN A 167 21.35 25.28 3.72
CA ASN A 167 21.19 25.18 5.17
C ASN A 167 19.71 25.24 5.65
N CYS A 168 18.78 24.69 4.86
CA CYS A 168 17.35 24.71 5.19
C CYS A 168 16.99 23.90 6.45
N TYR A 169 17.93 23.18 7.01
CA TYR A 169 17.77 22.45 8.26
C TYR A 169 17.93 23.34 9.50
N GLN A 170 18.43 24.58 9.40
CA GLN A 170 18.61 25.46 10.56
C GLN A 170 17.26 25.73 11.24
N ASN A 171 17.22 25.51 12.56
CA ASN A 171 16.03 25.67 13.41
C ASN A 171 14.84 24.77 13.01
N PHE A 172 15.08 23.69 12.26
CA PHE A 172 14.03 22.81 11.76
C PHE A 172 13.29 22.07 12.89
N SER A 173 14.00 21.67 13.95
CA SER A 173 13.43 20.90 15.05
C SER A 173 12.84 21.75 16.19
N GLN A 174 13.03 23.09 16.17
CA GLN A 174 12.71 23.94 17.33
C GLN A 174 11.24 23.95 17.73
N LYS A 175 10.28 23.88 16.75
CA LYS A 175 8.85 23.93 17.06
C LYS A 175 8.20 22.56 17.22
N HIS A 176 8.59 21.58 16.40
CA HIS A 176 7.87 20.34 16.24
C HIS A 176 8.75 19.09 16.40
N GLY A 177 9.99 19.28 16.85
CA GLY A 177 10.96 18.21 16.93
C GLY A 177 11.17 17.53 15.58
N CYS A 178 11.34 16.21 15.57
CA CYS A 178 11.49 15.39 14.38
C CYS A 178 10.19 14.74 13.88
N LEU A 179 9.01 15.20 14.32
CA LEU A 179 7.74 14.60 13.93
C LEU A 179 7.51 14.76 12.42
N LEU A 180 7.34 13.66 11.69
CA LEU A 180 7.16 13.67 10.24
C LEU A 180 5.86 14.38 9.85
N MET A 181 5.90 15.13 8.72
CA MET A 181 4.78 15.87 8.12
C MET A 181 4.22 17.02 8.98
N HIS A 182 4.82 17.34 10.11
CA HIS A 182 4.36 18.40 11.02
C HIS A 182 5.12 19.71 10.86
N THR A 183 6.11 19.76 9.96
CA THR A 183 6.97 20.91 9.75
C THR A 183 6.20 22.12 9.22
N GLU A 184 6.20 23.18 10.00
CA GLU A 184 5.90 24.54 9.54
C GLU A 184 7.21 25.23 9.17
N ILE A 185 7.16 26.09 8.15
CA ILE A 185 8.31 26.95 7.87
C ILE A 185 8.43 27.92 9.05
N ALA A 186 9.53 27.84 9.81
CA ALA A 186 9.91 28.93 10.69
C ALA A 186 10.25 30.12 9.79
N MET A 187 9.29 31.02 9.55
CA MET A 187 9.56 32.29 8.88
C MET A 187 10.29 33.18 9.89
N PRO A 188 11.52 33.55 9.64
CA PRO A 188 12.11 34.70 10.35
C PRO A 188 11.29 35.93 9.95
N THR A 189 10.51 36.44 10.91
CA THR A 189 9.60 37.58 10.70
C THR A 189 10.30 38.91 10.44
N ASN A 190 11.62 38.99 10.55
CA ASN A 190 12.36 40.24 10.56
C ASN A 190 13.74 40.23 9.85
N GLU A 191 14.11 39.19 9.07
CA GLU A 191 15.33 39.26 8.29
C GLU A 191 15.06 39.62 6.81
N PRO A 192 15.95 40.45 6.18
CA PRO A 192 15.83 40.73 4.77
C PRO A 192 15.88 39.43 3.98
N GLN A 193 15.04 39.30 2.94
CA GLN A 193 14.91 38.12 2.08
C GLN A 193 16.29 37.68 1.56
N THR A 194 16.97 36.81 2.31
CA THR A 194 18.18 36.15 1.84
C THR A 194 17.81 35.14 0.76
N LEU A 195 18.65 35.02 -0.27
CA LEU A 195 18.47 34.05 -1.36
C LEU A 195 18.24 32.64 -0.80
N SER A 196 18.91 32.28 0.30
CA SER A 196 18.76 31.00 1.02
C SER A 196 17.36 30.81 1.57
N GLY A 197 16.72 31.80 2.18
CA GLY A 197 15.36 31.72 2.70
C GLY A 197 14.31 31.50 1.60
N SER A 198 14.51 32.07 0.41
CA SER A 198 13.66 31.86 -0.75
C SER A 198 13.75 30.41 -1.26
N VAL A 199 14.96 29.82 -1.31
CA VAL A 199 15.17 28.42 -1.71
C VAL A 199 14.52 27.46 -0.72
N CYS A 200 14.68 27.69 0.58
CA CYS A 200 14.09 26.81 1.60
C CYS A 200 12.55 26.80 1.56
N ARG A 201 11.96 28.00 1.33
CA ARG A 201 10.51 28.10 1.11
C ARG A 201 10.08 27.33 -0.15
N ALA A 202 10.82 27.49 -1.25
CA ALA A 202 10.53 26.77 -2.50
C ALA A 202 10.63 25.25 -2.31
N MET A 203 11.63 24.74 -1.58
CA MET A 203 11.79 23.31 -1.29
C MET A 203 10.66 22.77 -0.42
N HIS A 204 10.18 23.55 0.53
CA HIS A 204 9.03 23.15 1.34
C HIS A 204 7.74 23.03 0.51
N PHE A 205 7.40 24.03 -0.30
CA PHE A 205 6.24 23.97 -1.19
C PHE A 205 6.39 22.90 -2.26
N TYR A 206 7.60 22.66 -2.75
CA TYR A 206 7.90 21.57 -3.66
C TYR A 206 7.58 20.22 -3.02
N GLY A 207 8.02 19.99 -1.76
CA GLY A 207 7.71 18.78 -1.02
C GLY A 207 6.20 18.55 -0.86
N ILE A 208 5.42 19.57 -0.47
CA ILE A 208 3.96 19.50 -0.39
C ILE A 208 3.36 19.22 -1.78
N GLY A 209 3.83 19.87 -2.81
CA GLY A 209 3.39 19.66 -4.20
C GLY A 209 3.62 18.23 -4.67
N VAL A 210 4.82 17.68 -4.46
CA VAL A 210 5.14 16.27 -4.78
C VAL A 210 4.20 15.32 -4.05
N PHE A 211 3.92 15.56 -2.77
CA PHE A 211 2.99 14.75 -2.00
C PHE A 211 1.57 14.78 -2.61
N LEU A 212 1.00 15.96 -2.79
CA LEU A 212 -0.38 16.12 -3.28
C LEU A 212 -0.55 15.60 -4.71
N VAL A 213 0.41 15.89 -5.60
CA VAL A 213 0.37 15.45 -7.01
C VAL A 213 0.52 13.92 -7.10
N SER A 214 1.48 13.34 -6.37
CA SER A 214 1.67 11.88 -6.37
C SER A 214 0.46 11.14 -5.78
N PHE A 215 -0.16 11.68 -4.72
CA PHE A 215 -1.40 11.14 -4.19
C PHE A 215 -2.54 11.22 -5.20
N LEU A 216 -2.75 12.37 -5.83
CA LEU A 216 -3.83 12.58 -6.81
C LEU A 216 -3.69 11.64 -8.02
N ILE A 217 -2.48 11.50 -8.57
CA ILE A 217 -2.20 10.59 -9.67
C ILE A 217 -2.50 9.13 -9.25
N SER A 218 -2.02 8.73 -8.08
CA SER A 218 -2.26 7.38 -7.55
C SER A 218 -3.74 7.13 -7.30
N PHE A 219 -4.46 8.12 -6.75
CA PHE A 219 -5.89 8.07 -6.52
C PHE A 219 -6.68 7.82 -7.81
N ILE A 220 -6.43 8.65 -8.84
CA ILE A 220 -7.11 8.51 -10.14
C ILE A 220 -6.78 7.14 -10.78
N ALA A 221 -5.50 6.73 -10.77
CA ALA A 221 -5.09 5.45 -11.30
C ALA A 221 -5.81 4.27 -10.61
N ILE A 222 -5.88 4.29 -9.28
CA ILE A 222 -6.58 3.27 -8.49
C ILE A 222 -8.08 3.26 -8.82
N LEU A 223 -8.75 4.43 -8.91
CA LEU A 223 -10.17 4.49 -9.26
C LEU A 223 -10.45 3.92 -10.66
N VAL A 224 -9.59 4.20 -11.64
CA VAL A 224 -9.71 3.65 -13.00
C VAL A 224 -9.57 2.13 -12.97
N ILE A 225 -8.53 1.61 -12.31
CA ILE A 225 -8.31 0.16 -12.18
C ILE A 225 -9.48 -0.51 -11.47
N LEU A 226 -9.97 0.07 -10.38
CA LEU A 226 -11.10 -0.44 -9.61
C LEU A 226 -12.40 -0.48 -10.44
N SER A 227 -12.65 0.55 -11.25
CA SER A 227 -13.81 0.59 -12.16
C SER A 227 -13.73 -0.51 -13.21
N GLN A 228 -12.56 -0.73 -13.79
CA GLN A 228 -12.32 -1.80 -14.76
C GLN A 228 -12.46 -3.19 -14.12
N ALA A 229 -11.90 -3.37 -12.92
CA ALA A 229 -11.99 -4.63 -12.19
C ALA A 229 -13.43 -4.99 -11.84
N ARG A 230 -14.23 -4.02 -11.37
CA ARG A 230 -15.67 -4.21 -11.11
C ARG A 230 -16.46 -4.57 -12.37
N GLY A 231 -16.16 -3.90 -13.49
CA GLY A 231 -16.78 -4.21 -14.78
C GLY A 231 -16.47 -5.65 -15.24
N LEU A 232 -15.21 -6.06 -15.09
CA LEU A 232 -14.77 -7.41 -15.42
C LEU A 232 -15.42 -8.47 -14.52
N TYR A 233 -15.47 -8.22 -13.22
CA TYR A 233 -16.11 -9.10 -12.24
C TYR A 233 -17.60 -9.31 -12.55
N LYS A 234 -18.36 -8.24 -12.86
CA LYS A 234 -19.77 -8.34 -13.25
C LYS A 234 -19.95 -9.19 -14.53
N ARG A 235 -19.08 -9.01 -15.53
CA ARG A 235 -19.11 -9.82 -16.77
C ARG A 235 -18.82 -11.28 -16.44
N PHE A 236 -17.86 -11.53 -15.56
CA PHE A 236 -17.49 -12.88 -15.15
C PHE A 236 -18.65 -13.60 -14.46
N VAL A 237 -19.30 -13.00 -13.46
CA VAL A 237 -20.45 -13.56 -12.74
C VAL A 237 -21.63 -13.83 -13.68
N ASN A 238 -21.85 -12.97 -14.69
CA ASN A 238 -22.95 -13.15 -15.64
C ASN A 238 -22.68 -14.20 -16.73
N SER A 239 -21.42 -14.49 -17.06
CA SER A 239 -21.05 -15.37 -18.17
C SER A 239 -20.82 -16.83 -17.75
N THR A 240 -20.60 -17.08 -16.46
CA THR A 240 -20.18 -18.39 -15.96
C THR A 240 -21.31 -19.06 -15.18
N GLY A 241 -22.13 -19.82 -15.87
CA GLY A 241 -23.15 -20.66 -15.28
C GLY A 241 -22.63 -21.85 -14.45
N PHE A 242 -21.32 -22.21 -14.56
CA PHE A 242 -20.70 -23.34 -13.86
C PHE A 242 -19.21 -23.07 -13.59
N LEU A 243 -18.89 -22.42 -12.47
CA LEU A 243 -17.53 -22.41 -11.93
C LEU A 243 -17.37 -23.46 -10.86
N GLY A 244 -16.22 -24.15 -10.88
CA GLY A 244 -15.83 -24.98 -9.73
C GLY A 244 -15.60 -24.10 -8.48
N ASP A 245 -16.04 -24.61 -7.32
CA ASP A 245 -16.03 -23.87 -6.04
C ASP A 245 -14.64 -23.31 -5.67
N GLN A 246 -13.57 -23.99 -6.05
CA GLN A 246 -12.19 -23.51 -5.83
C GLN A 246 -11.85 -22.29 -6.67
N GLN A 247 -12.30 -22.22 -7.93
CA GLN A 247 -12.08 -21.07 -8.80
C GLN A 247 -12.87 -19.86 -8.30
N TRP A 248 -14.12 -20.09 -7.86
CA TRP A 248 -14.95 -19.06 -7.25
C TRP A 248 -14.30 -18.46 -6.01
N ALA A 249 -13.76 -19.28 -5.09
CA ALA A 249 -13.07 -18.82 -3.89
C ALA A 249 -11.86 -17.92 -4.22
N MET A 250 -11.09 -18.30 -5.25
CA MET A 250 -9.92 -17.54 -5.68
C MET A 250 -10.29 -16.18 -6.28
N ILE A 251 -11.33 -16.13 -7.10
CA ILE A 251 -11.82 -14.88 -7.73
C ILE A 251 -12.39 -13.94 -6.66
N LYS A 252 -13.14 -14.47 -5.71
CA LYS A 252 -13.70 -13.68 -4.61
C LYS A 252 -12.59 -13.08 -3.72
N MET A 253 -11.50 -13.82 -3.47
CA MET A 253 -10.35 -13.29 -2.76
C MET A 253 -9.71 -12.12 -3.50
N VAL A 254 -9.48 -12.26 -4.81
CA VAL A 254 -8.88 -11.20 -5.62
C VAL A 254 -9.79 -9.97 -5.67
N GLU A 255 -11.11 -10.16 -5.83
CA GLU A 255 -12.10 -9.07 -5.78
C GLU A 255 -12.02 -8.31 -4.45
N GLN A 256 -12.01 -9.02 -3.33
CA GLN A 256 -11.91 -8.39 -2.01
C GLN A 256 -10.61 -7.59 -1.86
N ARG A 257 -9.49 -8.13 -2.30
CA ARG A 257 -8.20 -7.40 -2.26
C ARG A 257 -8.22 -6.15 -3.12
N VAL A 258 -8.75 -6.23 -4.34
CA VAL A 258 -8.88 -5.07 -5.24
C VAL A 258 -9.71 -3.93 -4.62
N VAL A 259 -10.64 -4.24 -3.71
CA VAL A 259 -11.48 -3.24 -3.03
C VAL A 259 -10.85 -2.76 -1.72
N PHE A 260 -10.38 -3.67 -0.87
CA PHE A 260 -9.96 -3.32 0.49
C PHE A 260 -8.61 -2.59 0.55
N TYR A 261 -7.63 -2.91 -0.32
CA TYR A 261 -6.36 -2.19 -0.34
C TYR A 261 -6.51 -0.71 -0.71
N PRO A 262 -7.27 -0.34 -1.75
CA PRO A 262 -7.57 1.07 -2.00
C PRO A 262 -8.30 1.76 -0.85
N ILE A 263 -9.27 1.10 -0.20
CA ILE A 263 -9.96 1.66 0.95
C ILE A 263 -8.99 1.94 2.10
N ALA A 264 -8.12 0.97 2.43
CA ALA A 264 -7.09 1.16 3.44
C ALA A 264 -6.16 2.33 3.09
N PHE A 265 -5.71 2.42 1.83
CA PHE A 265 -4.91 3.52 1.32
C PHE A 265 -5.58 4.88 1.53
N PHE A 266 -6.89 5.00 1.18
CA PHE A 266 -7.63 6.26 1.40
C PHE A 266 -7.78 6.59 2.87
N CYS A 267 -8.15 5.63 3.71
CA CYS A 267 -8.28 5.84 5.14
C CYS A 267 -6.97 6.32 5.77
N CYS A 268 -5.83 5.83 5.28
CA CYS A 268 -4.51 6.25 5.75
C CYS A 268 -4.17 7.70 5.38
N TRP A 269 -4.43 8.09 4.14
CA TRP A 269 -3.83 9.31 3.58
C TRP A 269 -4.80 10.48 3.44
N ALA A 270 -6.11 10.29 3.48
CA ALA A 270 -7.08 11.37 3.36
C ALA A 270 -6.88 12.49 4.39
N PRO A 271 -6.63 12.23 5.69
CA PRO A 271 -6.37 13.30 6.65
C PRO A 271 -5.09 14.08 6.34
N ALA A 272 -4.04 13.39 5.89
CA ALA A 272 -2.77 14.02 5.50
C ALA A 272 -2.94 14.93 4.28
N VAL A 273 -3.74 14.52 3.30
CA VAL A 273 -4.06 15.32 2.11
C VAL A 273 -4.85 16.58 2.48
N LEU A 274 -5.87 16.43 3.32
CA LEU A 274 -6.64 17.57 3.81
C LEU A 274 -5.75 18.55 4.57
N LEU A 275 -4.84 18.05 5.41
CA LEU A 275 -3.88 18.87 6.12
C LEU A 275 -2.91 19.57 5.15
N GLY A 276 -2.42 18.88 4.12
CA GLY A 276 -1.57 19.46 3.09
C GLY A 276 -2.26 20.60 2.33
N ILE A 277 -3.53 20.44 1.99
CA ILE A 277 -4.33 21.49 1.36
C ILE A 277 -4.54 22.67 2.30
N LEU A 278 -4.85 22.43 3.58
CA LEU A 278 -5.00 23.51 4.57
C LEU A 278 -3.72 24.29 4.79
N LYS A 279 -2.56 23.65 4.78
CA LYS A 279 -1.24 24.34 4.85
C LYS A 279 -0.99 25.31 3.70
N LEU A 280 -1.62 25.09 2.55
CA LEU A 280 -1.52 26.00 1.40
C LEU A 280 -2.51 27.15 1.46
N THR A 281 -3.63 27.04 2.19
CA THR A 281 -4.79 27.93 2.05
C THR A 281 -5.14 28.73 3.30
N ILE A 282 -4.88 28.26 4.51
CA ILE A 282 -5.46 28.81 5.74
C ILE A 282 -4.42 28.97 6.86
N SER A 283 -4.70 29.97 7.74
CA SER A 283 -3.97 30.19 9.00
C SER A 283 -4.05 28.97 9.94
N THR A 284 -2.95 28.60 10.52
CA THR A 284 -2.67 27.36 11.29
C THR A 284 -3.37 27.25 12.65
N ASN A 285 -4.18 28.21 13.06
CA ASN A 285 -4.71 28.31 14.45
C ASN A 285 -6.14 27.75 14.64
N SER A 286 -6.62 26.86 13.78
CA SER A 286 -7.96 26.33 13.94
C SER A 286 -7.99 25.00 14.68
N LYS A 287 -9.04 24.75 15.49
CA LYS A 287 -9.28 23.44 16.13
C LYS A 287 -9.34 22.29 15.10
N ILE A 288 -9.76 22.60 13.88
CA ILE A 288 -9.80 21.65 12.76
C ILE A 288 -8.38 21.23 12.37
N TYR A 289 -7.43 22.16 12.35
CA TYR A 289 -6.03 21.86 12.05
C TYR A 289 -5.44 20.89 13.09
N MET A 290 -5.68 21.12 14.38
CA MET A 290 -5.25 20.20 15.45
C MET A 290 -5.88 18.82 15.31
N ALA A 291 -7.17 18.73 15.06
CA ALA A 291 -7.86 17.46 14.87
C ALA A 291 -7.29 16.68 13.67
N LEU A 292 -6.99 17.36 12.55
CA LEU A 292 -6.39 16.74 11.39
C LEU A 292 -4.95 16.28 11.64
N LEU A 293 -4.16 17.02 12.45
CA LEU A 293 -2.82 16.58 12.85
C LEU A 293 -2.87 15.26 13.64
N ILE A 294 -3.77 15.16 14.61
CA ILE A 294 -3.96 13.93 15.39
C ILE A 294 -4.44 12.79 14.50
N LEU A 295 -5.41 13.05 13.65
CA LEU A 295 -5.97 12.04 12.75
C LEU A 295 -4.93 11.55 11.74
N GLN A 296 -4.11 12.45 11.18
CA GLN A 296 -3.00 12.10 10.30
C GLN A 296 -1.96 11.24 11.03
N ALA A 297 -1.56 11.61 12.24
CA ALA A 297 -0.60 10.84 13.03
C ALA A 297 -1.11 9.42 13.29
N LEU A 298 -2.42 9.27 13.55
CA LEU A 298 -3.06 7.98 13.77
C LEU A 298 -3.13 7.14 12.49
N THR A 299 -3.52 7.75 11.37
CA THR A 299 -3.85 6.99 10.14
C THR A 299 -2.64 6.78 9.24
N ALA A 300 -1.83 7.82 8.94
CA ALA A 300 -0.70 7.69 8.03
C ALA A 300 0.41 6.78 8.59
N ALA A 301 0.66 6.84 9.91
CA ALA A 301 1.64 5.96 10.55
C ALA A 301 1.17 4.48 10.64
N SER A 302 -0.13 4.20 10.49
CA SER A 302 -0.71 2.85 10.61
C SER A 302 -0.80 2.07 9.29
N GLN A 303 -0.29 2.59 8.18
CA GLN A 303 -0.48 2.00 6.85
C GLN A 303 -0.03 0.54 6.76
N GLY A 304 1.15 0.19 7.26
CA GLY A 304 1.64 -1.18 7.25
C GLY A 304 0.79 -2.14 8.08
N LEU A 305 0.25 -1.64 9.21
CA LEU A 305 -0.73 -2.40 10.02
C LEU A 305 -2.01 -2.67 9.23
N LEU A 306 -2.59 -1.64 8.59
CA LEU A 306 -3.83 -1.79 7.83
C LEU A 306 -3.66 -2.71 6.63
N ASN A 307 -2.54 -2.63 5.92
CA ASN A 307 -2.20 -3.56 4.85
C ASN A 307 -2.08 -5.00 5.36
N CYS A 308 -1.49 -5.21 6.55
CA CYS A 308 -1.41 -6.52 7.19
C CYS A 308 -2.80 -7.06 7.56
N ILE A 309 -3.67 -6.24 8.13
CA ILE A 309 -5.05 -6.63 8.47
C ILE A 309 -5.82 -7.02 7.21
N VAL A 310 -5.75 -6.22 6.14
CA VAL A 310 -6.42 -6.53 4.87
C VAL A 310 -5.91 -7.84 4.27
N TYR A 311 -4.59 -8.06 4.30
CA TYR A 311 -3.98 -9.30 3.81
C TYR A 311 -4.44 -10.50 4.63
N GLY A 312 -4.32 -10.43 5.95
CA GLY A 312 -4.71 -11.51 6.87
C GLY A 312 -6.19 -11.86 6.76
N TRP A 313 -7.06 -10.83 6.72
CA TRP A 313 -8.50 -11.01 6.55
C TRP A 313 -8.84 -11.72 5.23
N THR A 314 -8.32 -11.22 4.12
CA THR A 314 -8.61 -11.80 2.79
C THR A 314 -8.05 -13.21 2.65
N GLN A 315 -6.91 -13.50 3.26
CA GLN A 315 -6.32 -14.84 3.29
C GLN A 315 -7.15 -15.80 4.13
N HIS A 316 -7.64 -15.37 5.30
CA HIS A 316 -8.52 -16.17 6.16
C HIS A 316 -9.84 -16.52 5.44
N VAL A 317 -10.46 -15.53 4.78
CA VAL A 317 -11.70 -15.76 4.01
C VAL A 317 -11.45 -16.76 2.88
N PHE A 318 -10.33 -16.64 2.16
CA PHE A 318 -9.96 -17.58 1.10
C PHE A 318 -9.78 -19.02 1.62
N LEU A 319 -9.05 -19.20 2.72
CA LEU A 319 -8.83 -20.51 3.32
C LEU A 319 -10.15 -21.13 3.81
N SER A 320 -11.04 -20.32 4.36
CA SER A 320 -12.38 -20.76 4.79
C SER A 320 -13.23 -21.25 3.61
N LEU A 321 -13.28 -20.45 2.52
CA LEU A 321 -14.00 -20.82 1.30
C LEU A 321 -13.42 -22.06 0.64
N LYS A 322 -12.10 -22.18 0.56
CA LYS A 322 -11.42 -23.37 0.02
C LYS A 322 -11.71 -24.63 0.84
N ARG A 323 -11.72 -24.51 2.18
CA ARG A 323 -12.05 -25.64 3.08
C ARG A 323 -13.50 -26.10 2.88
N ASN A 324 -14.45 -25.19 2.75
CA ASN A 324 -15.85 -25.51 2.50
C ASN A 324 -16.01 -26.21 1.14
N ALA A 325 -15.36 -25.66 0.08
CA ALA A 325 -15.38 -26.28 -1.25
C ALA A 325 -14.80 -27.70 -1.25
N CYS A 326 -13.70 -27.96 -0.51
CA CYS A 326 -13.18 -29.33 -0.38
C CYS A 326 -14.14 -30.23 0.36
N ARG A 327 -14.81 -29.76 1.41
CA ARG A 327 -15.78 -30.56 2.19
C ARG A 327 -17.01 -30.92 1.36
N ASP A 328 -17.48 -30.02 0.50
CA ASP A 328 -18.61 -30.30 -0.38
C ASP A 328 -18.26 -31.32 -1.47
N VAL A 329 -17.04 -31.32 -1.98
CA VAL A 329 -16.53 -32.33 -2.93
C VAL A 329 -16.44 -33.70 -2.24
N ASP A 330 -15.94 -33.76 -1.01
CA ASP A 330 -15.84 -35.03 -0.27
C ASP A 330 -17.22 -35.63 0.07
N THR A 331 -18.24 -34.79 0.28
CA THR A 331 -19.63 -35.24 0.49
C THR A 331 -20.30 -35.69 -0.81
N GLN A 332 -19.95 -35.11 -1.96
CA GLN A 332 -20.52 -35.51 -3.26
C GLN A 332 -19.83 -36.74 -3.89
N THR A 333 -18.53 -36.96 -3.59
CA THR A 333 -17.75 -38.09 -4.15
C THR A 333 -18.35 -39.47 -3.83
N PRO A 334 -18.92 -39.76 -2.64
CA PRO A 334 -19.56 -41.06 -2.38
C PRO A 334 -20.78 -41.33 -3.26
N LEU A 335 -21.59 -40.29 -3.51
CA LEU A 335 -22.78 -40.39 -4.36
C LEU A 335 -22.42 -40.63 -5.83
N LEU A 336 -21.44 -39.90 -6.36
CA LEU A 336 -20.94 -40.11 -7.72
C LEU A 336 -20.22 -41.46 -7.90
N ARG A 337 -19.54 -41.94 -6.87
CA ARG A 337 -18.87 -43.24 -6.88
C ARG A 337 -19.90 -44.40 -6.86
N SER A 338 -21.00 -44.22 -6.15
CA SER A 338 -22.11 -45.19 -6.15
C SER A 338 -22.84 -45.21 -7.50
N GLN A 339 -23.07 -44.03 -8.12
CA GLN A 339 -23.63 -43.93 -9.47
C GLN A 339 -22.71 -44.54 -10.52
N LYS A 340 -21.40 -44.29 -10.48
CA LYS A 340 -20.43 -44.87 -11.40
C LYS A 340 -20.34 -46.39 -11.26
N LYS A 341 -20.44 -46.93 -10.02
CA LYS A 341 -20.53 -48.37 -9.81
C LYS A 341 -21.83 -48.94 -10.37
N PHE A 342 -22.95 -48.24 -10.21
CA PHE A 342 -24.25 -48.66 -10.74
C PHE A 342 -24.23 -48.73 -12.29
N TYR A 343 -23.70 -47.71 -12.96
CA TYR A 343 -23.58 -47.72 -14.43
C TYR A 343 -22.55 -48.73 -14.96
N ALA A 344 -21.48 -49.01 -14.22
CA ALA A 344 -20.51 -50.04 -14.59
C ALA A 344 -21.06 -51.45 -14.44
N SER A 345 -22.04 -51.67 -13.54
CA SER A 345 -22.71 -52.97 -13.36
C SER A 345 -23.89 -53.20 -14.30
N THR A 346 -24.36 -52.14 -14.98
CA THR A 346 -25.49 -52.23 -15.93
C THR A 346 -25.07 -52.27 -17.40
N LEU A 347 -23.79 -52.11 -17.71
CA LEU A 347 -23.29 -52.35 -19.07
C LEU A 347 -23.09 -53.85 -19.28
N PRO A 348 -23.73 -54.47 -20.30
CA PRO A 348 -23.48 -55.89 -20.62
C PRO A 348 -22.02 -56.06 -21.02
N ALA A 349 -21.36 -57.06 -20.46
CA ALA A 349 -20.02 -57.44 -20.82
C ALA A 349 -19.97 -57.78 -22.31
N SER A 350 -19.35 -56.94 -23.10
CA SER A 350 -18.99 -57.29 -24.49
C SER A 350 -17.91 -58.37 -24.42
N THR A 351 -18.28 -59.55 -24.87
CA THR A 351 -17.40 -60.71 -25.08
C THR A 351 -16.20 -60.31 -25.94
N PRO A 352 -15.02 -60.78 -25.61
CA PRO A 352 -13.86 -60.65 -26.49
C PRO A 352 -13.93 -61.79 -27.52
N ASP A 353 -14.23 -61.44 -28.76
CA ASP A 353 -14.00 -62.36 -29.88
C ASP A 353 -12.57 -62.22 -30.38
N ALA A 354 -12.05 -63.40 -30.64
CA ALA A 354 -10.70 -63.78 -30.92
C ALA A 354 -10.17 -63.36 -32.30
N GLU A 355 -8.83 -63.36 -32.35
CA GLU A 355 -7.99 -63.76 -33.48
C GLU A 355 -7.89 -62.88 -34.74
N GLY A 356 -6.64 -62.61 -35.08
CA GLY A 356 -6.20 -62.18 -36.39
C GLY A 356 -4.75 -61.70 -36.42
N SER A 357 -3.81 -62.62 -36.32
CA SER A 357 -2.43 -62.49 -36.85
C SER A 357 -2.37 -61.75 -38.18
N THR A 358 -1.42 -60.87 -38.40
CA THR A 358 -0.36 -61.04 -39.38
C THR A 358 0.56 -59.79 -39.44
N SER A 359 1.79 -60.08 -39.21
CA SER A 359 3.09 -59.56 -39.68
C SER A 359 3.08 -58.65 -40.93
N THR A 360 4.02 -57.76 -40.92
CA THR A 360 5.14 -57.40 -41.82
C THR A 360 5.16 -55.94 -42.29
N LEU A 361 6.32 -55.33 -41.92
CA LEU A 361 7.23 -54.55 -42.75
C LEU A 361 6.73 -53.36 -43.60
N LEU A 362 7.06 -52.18 -43.24
CA LEU A 362 8.14 -51.32 -43.82
C LEU A 362 8.27 -50.05 -43.03
#